data_a19649501534bfaa383d307a3095e79c
#
_entry.id   a19649501534bfaa383d307a3095e79c
#
_cell.length_a   1.000
_cell.length_b   1.000
_cell.length_c   1.000
_cell.angle_alpha   90.00
_cell.angle_beta   90.00
_cell.angle_gamma   90.00
#
_symmetry.space_group_name_H-M   'P 1'
#
loop_
_entity.id
_entity.type
_entity.pdbx_description
1 polymer ?
#
loop_
_entity_poly.entity_id
_entity_poly.type
_entity_poly.pdbx_seq_one_letter_code
_entity_poly.pdbx_strand_id
1 'polypeptide(L)'
;MQTGRSVVYSRNGGAAASQPLAVSAAINILKQGGSFIDAAIALSAVICVVEPGASHLGGDAFLVTHHAASKTNLAFNGSGEGSHAATPENYKDGIPMHGYKSGTVPGLVSTWFDAHQRYGKLPMATLLEQAIDYAENGFPANTGFVRRIAGHLKQAPDTQLFKDMGIDVNVK
;
A
#
# COMPACT_ATOMS: atom_id res chain seq x y z
N MET A 1 19.79 -10.37 23.28
CA MET A 1 18.45 -10.79 23.74
C MET A 1 17.61 -10.97 22.47
N GLN A 2 17.31 -12.20 22.04
CA GLN A 2 16.38 -12.42 20.95
C GLN A 2 14.96 -12.19 21.48
N THR A 3 14.35 -11.05 21.13
CA THR A 3 12.93 -10.82 21.37
C THR A 3 12.13 -11.57 20.30
N GLY A 4 12.02 -12.88 20.45
CA GLY A 4 11.16 -13.69 19.59
C GLY A 4 9.70 -13.43 19.93
N ARG A 5 8.87 -13.12 18.92
CA ARG A 5 7.42 -13.15 19.09
C ARG A 5 6.98 -14.62 19.25
N SER A 6 5.99 -14.85 20.10
CA SER A 6 5.32 -16.15 20.16
C SER A 6 4.73 -16.51 18.80
N VAL A 7 4.76 -17.78 18.45
CA VAL A 7 4.09 -18.29 17.26
C VAL A 7 2.60 -18.08 17.42
N VAL A 8 1.98 -17.50 16.42
CA VAL A 8 0.52 -17.29 16.37
C VAL A 8 -0.10 -18.39 15.52
N TYR A 9 -1.04 -19.11 16.09
CA TYR A 9 -1.81 -20.14 15.41
C TYR A 9 -3.23 -19.66 15.14
N SER A 10 -3.76 -19.99 13.96
CA SER A 10 -5.14 -19.69 13.60
C SER A 10 -5.75 -20.88 12.86
N ARG A 11 -7.06 -21.11 13.08
CA ARG A 11 -7.84 -22.17 12.42
C ARG A 11 -8.44 -21.71 11.09
N ASN A 12 -8.70 -20.41 10.94
CA ASN A 12 -9.57 -19.87 9.88
C ASN A 12 -8.84 -18.95 8.92
N GLY A 13 -7.55 -18.70 9.13
CA GLY A 13 -6.74 -17.83 8.29
C GLY A 13 -5.81 -16.95 9.11
N GLY A 14 -4.87 -16.31 8.44
CA GLY A 14 -3.90 -15.42 9.07
C GLY A 14 -3.49 -14.32 8.09
N ALA A 15 -2.96 -13.24 8.64
CA ALA A 15 -2.37 -12.15 7.88
C ALA A 15 -1.08 -11.69 8.57
N ALA A 16 -0.13 -11.23 7.77
CA ALA A 16 1.12 -10.63 8.25
C ALA A 16 1.50 -9.45 7.36
N ALA A 17 1.95 -8.38 7.97
CA ALA A 17 2.44 -7.18 7.30
C ALA A 17 3.40 -6.41 8.22
N SER A 18 4.02 -5.37 7.68
CA SER A 18 4.88 -4.45 8.43
C SER A 18 4.12 -3.65 9.49
N GLN A 19 2.80 -3.46 9.32
CA GLN A 19 1.99 -2.56 10.13
C GLN A 19 0.78 -3.29 10.75
N PRO A 20 0.64 -3.28 12.10
CA PRO A 20 -0.44 -4.00 12.79
C PRO A 20 -1.86 -3.58 12.40
N LEU A 21 -2.09 -2.29 12.07
CA LEU A 21 -3.40 -1.79 11.64
C LEU A 21 -3.84 -2.45 10.32
N ALA A 22 -2.91 -2.64 9.39
CA ALA A 22 -3.17 -3.33 8.14
C ALA A 22 -3.48 -4.81 8.35
N VAL A 23 -2.79 -5.47 9.28
CA VAL A 23 -3.09 -6.86 9.67
C VAL A 23 -4.49 -6.96 10.28
N SER A 24 -4.86 -5.98 11.13
CA SER A 24 -6.21 -5.93 11.72
C SER A 24 -7.29 -5.81 10.65
N ALA A 25 -7.11 -4.95 9.66
CA ALA A 25 -8.05 -4.81 8.54
C ALA A 25 -8.22 -6.12 7.77
N ALA A 26 -7.12 -6.79 7.41
CA ALA A 26 -7.15 -8.08 6.72
C ALA A 26 -7.92 -9.15 7.52
N ILE A 27 -7.65 -9.25 8.83
CA ILE A 27 -8.33 -10.21 9.70
C ILE A 27 -9.83 -9.89 9.82
N ASN A 28 -10.20 -8.61 9.87
CA ASN A 28 -11.61 -8.21 9.90
C ASN A 28 -12.35 -8.61 8.62
N ILE A 29 -11.73 -8.45 7.45
CA ILE A 29 -12.28 -8.89 6.17
C ILE A 29 -12.44 -10.42 6.15
N LEU A 30 -11.45 -11.19 6.61
CA LEU A 30 -11.58 -12.64 6.70
C LEU A 30 -12.73 -13.07 7.63
N LYS A 31 -12.93 -12.38 8.76
CA LYS A 31 -14.04 -12.66 9.70
C LYS A 31 -15.41 -12.36 9.09
N GLN A 32 -15.50 -11.41 8.16
CA GLN A 32 -16.73 -11.09 7.42
C GLN A 32 -17.00 -12.07 6.27
N GLY A 33 -16.17 -13.11 6.09
CA GLY A 33 -16.32 -14.10 5.03
C GLY A 33 -15.65 -13.71 3.72
N GLY A 34 -14.85 -12.66 3.72
CA GLY A 34 -14.03 -12.24 2.58
C GLY A 34 -13.02 -13.31 2.16
N SER A 35 -12.61 -13.25 0.92
CA SER A 35 -11.56 -14.11 0.36
C SER A 35 -10.17 -13.68 0.84
N PHE A 36 -9.16 -14.50 0.54
CA PHE A 36 -7.77 -14.14 0.79
C PHE A 36 -7.34 -12.92 -0.04
N ILE A 37 -7.91 -12.72 -1.23
CA ILE A 37 -7.70 -11.53 -2.07
C ILE A 37 -8.35 -10.31 -1.44
N ASP A 38 -9.59 -10.43 -0.96
CA ASP A 38 -10.26 -9.33 -0.25
C ASP A 38 -9.41 -8.85 0.93
N ALA A 39 -8.91 -9.80 1.73
CA ALA A 39 -8.04 -9.50 2.86
C ALA A 39 -6.72 -8.84 2.43
N ALA A 40 -6.11 -9.28 1.33
CA ALA A 40 -4.89 -8.71 0.80
C ALA A 40 -5.10 -7.27 0.29
N ILE A 41 -6.22 -6.99 -0.38
CA ILE A 41 -6.58 -5.65 -0.85
C ILE A 41 -6.80 -4.71 0.34
N ALA A 42 -7.59 -5.12 1.34
CA ALA A 42 -7.84 -4.30 2.53
C ALA A 42 -6.55 -3.99 3.29
N LEU A 43 -5.66 -4.99 3.44
CA LEU A 43 -4.33 -4.81 4.03
C LEU A 43 -3.51 -3.79 3.23
N SER A 44 -3.43 -3.95 1.92
CA SER A 44 -2.67 -3.09 1.02
C SER A 44 -3.21 -1.65 1.03
N ALA A 45 -4.53 -1.47 1.04
CA ALA A 45 -5.16 -0.16 1.12
C ALA A 45 -4.81 0.57 2.43
N VAL A 46 -4.86 -0.14 3.56
CA VAL A 46 -4.45 0.44 4.86
C VAL A 46 -2.96 0.79 4.86
N ILE A 47 -2.08 -0.05 4.30
CA ILE A 47 -0.64 0.25 4.19
C ILE A 47 -0.41 1.57 3.44
N CYS A 48 -1.16 1.84 2.36
CA CYS A 48 -1.05 3.09 1.61
C CYS A 48 -1.29 4.35 2.48
N VAL A 49 -2.13 4.21 3.51
CA VAL A 49 -2.43 5.31 4.44
C VAL A 49 -1.43 5.38 5.59
N VAL A 50 -1.14 4.24 6.22
CA VAL A 50 -0.38 4.20 7.48
C VAL A 50 1.14 4.06 7.31
N GLU A 51 1.60 3.73 6.10
CA GLU A 51 3.02 3.68 5.72
C GLU A 51 3.30 4.39 4.39
N PRO A 52 2.89 5.67 4.23
CA PRO A 52 3.19 6.42 3.02
C PRO A 52 4.70 6.50 2.80
N GLY A 53 5.14 6.37 1.56
CA GLY A 53 6.56 6.27 1.20
C GLY A 53 7.12 4.84 1.19
N ALA A 54 6.39 3.85 1.74
CA ALA A 54 6.63 2.43 1.49
C ALA A 54 5.62 1.87 0.49
N SER A 55 4.38 2.36 0.54
CA SER A 55 3.31 2.00 -0.40
C SER A 55 2.37 3.20 -0.59
N HIS A 56 1.84 3.39 -1.78
CA HIS A 56 0.90 4.47 -2.09
C HIS A 56 0.09 4.14 -3.35
N LEU A 57 -1.07 4.78 -3.50
CA LEU A 57 -2.00 4.52 -4.63
C LEU A 57 -1.39 4.79 -6.01
N GLY A 58 -0.40 5.67 -6.08
CA GLY A 58 0.34 5.97 -7.31
C GLY A 58 1.53 5.04 -7.57
N GLY A 59 1.62 3.91 -6.87
CA GLY A 59 2.71 2.94 -7.01
C GLY A 59 2.32 1.71 -7.83
N ASP A 60 3.20 0.73 -7.79
CA ASP A 60 3.08 -0.55 -8.46
C ASP A 60 2.69 -1.66 -7.47
N ALA A 61 2.25 -2.80 -7.98
CA ALA A 61 1.98 -3.99 -7.18
C ALA A 61 2.40 -5.28 -7.88
N PHE A 62 2.92 -6.20 -7.09
CA PHE A 62 3.15 -7.58 -7.51
C PHE A 62 2.42 -8.50 -6.54
N LEU A 63 1.62 -9.40 -7.07
CA LEU A 63 0.84 -10.32 -6.27
C LEU A 63 1.08 -11.74 -6.76
N VAL A 64 1.47 -12.63 -5.85
CA VAL A 64 1.58 -14.07 -6.11
C VAL A 64 0.59 -14.79 -5.20
N THR A 65 -0.22 -15.64 -5.78
CA THR A 65 -1.27 -16.37 -5.06
C THR A 65 -1.24 -17.87 -5.36
N HIS A 66 -1.68 -18.65 -4.37
CA HIS A 66 -2.03 -20.06 -4.55
C HIS A 66 -3.49 -20.26 -4.23
N HIS A 67 -4.28 -20.68 -5.22
CA HIS A 67 -5.68 -21.02 -5.02
C HIS A 67 -5.83 -22.52 -4.79
N ALA A 68 -6.02 -22.92 -3.54
CA ALA A 68 -5.99 -24.31 -3.12
C ALA A 68 -7.06 -25.20 -3.79
N ALA A 69 -8.26 -24.67 -4.02
CA ALA A 69 -9.35 -25.43 -4.62
C ALA A 69 -9.06 -25.86 -6.07
N SER A 70 -8.47 -24.96 -6.87
CA SER A 70 -8.06 -25.26 -8.25
C SER A 70 -6.62 -25.75 -8.38
N LYS A 71 -5.85 -25.73 -7.29
CA LYS A 71 -4.41 -26.04 -7.24
C LYS A 71 -3.57 -25.21 -8.23
N THR A 72 -3.99 -23.96 -8.46
CA THR A 72 -3.33 -23.04 -9.40
C THR A 72 -2.55 -21.97 -8.67
N ASN A 73 -1.38 -21.64 -9.22
CA ASN A 73 -0.63 -20.47 -8.85
C ASN A 73 -0.88 -19.37 -9.87
N LEU A 74 -1.12 -18.14 -9.42
CA LEU A 74 -1.26 -16.97 -10.28
C LEU A 74 -0.34 -15.88 -9.81
N ALA A 75 0.22 -15.17 -10.75
CA ALA A 75 0.95 -13.94 -10.53
C ALA A 75 0.27 -12.80 -11.28
N PHE A 76 0.15 -11.66 -10.60
CA PHE A 76 -0.31 -10.41 -11.18
C PHE A 76 0.90 -9.48 -11.21
N ASN A 77 1.20 -8.96 -12.40
CA ASN A 77 2.22 -7.95 -12.59
C ASN A 77 1.53 -6.59 -12.79
N GLY A 78 1.48 -5.81 -11.74
CA GLY A 78 0.96 -4.45 -11.75
C GLY A 78 2.08 -3.41 -11.73
N SER A 79 3.21 -3.74 -12.36
CA SER A 79 4.22 -2.74 -12.69
C SER A 79 3.68 -1.86 -13.81
N GLY A 80 3.67 -0.57 -13.60
CA GLY A 80 3.21 0.38 -14.60
C GLY A 80 4.18 0.50 -15.78
N GLU A 81 3.65 0.90 -16.89
CA GLU A 81 4.44 1.18 -18.08
C GLU A 81 5.29 2.45 -17.90
N GLY A 82 6.43 2.50 -18.55
CA GLY A 82 7.19 3.74 -18.68
C GLY A 82 6.44 4.75 -19.57
N SER A 83 6.58 6.04 -19.27
CA SER A 83 6.02 7.08 -20.14
C SER A 83 6.60 6.99 -21.56
N HIS A 84 5.80 7.22 -22.59
CA HIS A 84 6.29 7.35 -23.98
C HIS A 84 7.34 8.47 -24.14
N ALA A 85 7.36 9.44 -23.22
CA ALA A 85 8.39 10.48 -23.16
C ALA A 85 9.69 10.02 -22.47
N ALA A 86 9.74 8.78 -21.96
CA ALA A 86 10.96 8.22 -21.35
C ALA A 86 11.96 7.76 -22.42
N THR A 87 12.49 8.72 -23.17
CA THR A 87 13.49 8.47 -24.20
C THR A 87 14.90 8.73 -23.64
N PRO A 88 15.97 8.14 -24.23
CA PRO A 88 17.35 8.40 -23.81
C PRO A 88 17.70 9.89 -23.76
N GLU A 89 17.14 10.70 -24.66
CA GLU A 89 17.37 12.15 -24.72
C GLU A 89 16.82 12.88 -23.50
N ASN A 90 15.70 12.40 -22.93
CA ASN A 90 15.06 12.98 -21.77
C ASN A 90 15.68 12.47 -20.43
N TYR A 91 16.53 11.45 -20.50
CA TYR A 91 17.19 10.81 -19.34
C TYR A 91 18.70 10.70 -19.50
N LYS A 92 19.34 11.71 -20.14
CA LYS A 92 20.79 11.73 -20.40
C LYS A 92 21.63 11.54 -19.14
N ASP A 93 21.15 12.07 -18.00
CA ASP A 93 21.84 12.01 -16.72
C ASP A 93 21.34 10.83 -15.86
N GLY A 94 20.59 9.89 -16.44
CA GLY A 94 19.97 8.77 -15.74
C GLY A 94 18.58 9.09 -15.19
N ILE A 95 17.97 8.10 -14.53
CA ILE A 95 16.68 8.24 -13.89
C ILE A 95 16.86 8.95 -12.54
N PRO A 96 16.21 10.10 -12.29
CA PRO A 96 16.33 10.79 -11.02
C PRO A 96 15.67 9.99 -9.89
N MET A 97 16.16 10.18 -8.66
CA MET A 97 15.56 9.52 -7.48
C MET A 97 14.20 10.10 -7.07
N HIS A 98 13.89 11.32 -7.48
CA HIS A 98 12.69 12.04 -7.09
C HIS A 98 12.07 12.80 -8.26
N GLY A 99 10.76 13.09 -8.13
CA GLY A 99 10.02 13.88 -9.11
C GLY A 99 9.34 13.02 -10.18
N TYR A 100 8.63 13.67 -11.08
CA TYR A 100 7.76 13.02 -12.07
C TYR A 100 8.47 12.09 -13.04
N LYS A 101 9.77 12.28 -13.25
CA LYS A 101 10.60 11.42 -14.11
C LYS A 101 10.99 10.09 -13.47
N SER A 102 10.79 9.93 -12.15
CA SER A 102 11.18 8.69 -11.44
C SER A 102 10.06 7.67 -11.35
N GLY A 103 8.84 8.05 -11.71
CA GLY A 103 7.66 7.19 -11.58
C GLY A 103 7.24 6.54 -12.89
N THR A 104 6.61 5.39 -12.76
CA THR A 104 5.87 4.68 -13.82
C THR A 104 4.40 5.13 -13.81
N VAL A 105 3.61 4.68 -14.79
CA VAL A 105 2.16 4.79 -14.72
C VAL A 105 1.65 3.92 -13.55
N PRO A 106 0.81 4.44 -12.63
CA PRO A 106 0.36 3.68 -11.46
C PRO A 106 -0.34 2.37 -11.79
N GLY A 107 0.13 1.27 -11.23
CA GLY A 107 -0.39 -0.07 -11.49
C GLY A 107 -1.02 -0.76 -10.26
N LEU A 108 -0.87 -0.21 -9.04
CA LEU A 108 -1.37 -0.83 -7.83
C LEU A 108 -2.89 -1.04 -7.83
N VAL A 109 -3.64 0.02 -8.15
CA VAL A 109 -5.11 -0.01 -8.08
C VAL A 109 -5.68 -0.96 -9.14
N SER A 110 -5.16 -0.94 -10.36
CA SER A 110 -5.58 -1.90 -11.41
C SER A 110 -5.34 -3.35 -10.96
N THR A 111 -4.21 -3.62 -10.31
CA THR A 111 -3.92 -4.96 -9.75
C THR A 111 -4.95 -5.38 -8.71
N TRP A 112 -5.42 -4.48 -7.85
CA TRP A 112 -6.50 -4.80 -6.90
C TRP A 112 -7.78 -5.21 -7.63
N PHE A 113 -8.19 -4.45 -8.64
CA PHE A 113 -9.41 -4.76 -9.40
C PHE A 113 -9.28 -6.07 -10.19
N ASP A 114 -8.14 -6.32 -10.82
CA ASP A 114 -7.90 -7.56 -11.59
C ASP A 114 -7.91 -8.80 -10.67
N ALA A 115 -7.27 -8.71 -9.50
CA ALA A 115 -7.26 -9.79 -8.52
C ALA A 115 -8.65 -10.00 -7.90
N HIS A 116 -9.35 -8.90 -7.58
CA HIS A 116 -10.70 -8.94 -7.03
C HIS A 116 -11.70 -9.54 -8.01
N GLN A 117 -11.63 -9.21 -9.28
CA GLN A 117 -12.50 -9.78 -10.32
C GLN A 117 -12.41 -11.30 -10.37
N ARG A 118 -11.23 -11.87 -10.09
CA ARG A 118 -11.00 -13.32 -10.11
C ARG A 118 -11.40 -14.03 -8.82
N TYR A 119 -11.14 -13.43 -7.67
CA TYR A 119 -11.23 -14.11 -6.37
C TYR A 119 -11.91 -13.29 -5.27
N GLY A 120 -12.33 -12.07 -5.56
CA GLY A 120 -13.08 -11.24 -4.63
C GLY A 120 -14.43 -11.83 -4.28
N LYS A 121 -14.89 -11.60 -3.07
CA LYS A 121 -16.21 -12.02 -2.56
C LYS A 121 -17.01 -10.85 -2.00
N LEU A 122 -16.33 -9.90 -1.34
CA LEU A 122 -16.96 -8.74 -0.75
C LEU A 122 -16.87 -7.54 -1.70
N PRO A 123 -17.80 -6.57 -1.61
CA PRO A 123 -17.72 -5.36 -2.41
C PRO A 123 -16.41 -4.60 -2.16
N MET A 124 -15.82 -4.02 -3.20
CA MET A 124 -14.59 -3.22 -3.08
C MET A 124 -14.71 -2.11 -2.04
N ALA A 125 -15.87 -1.45 -1.93
CA ALA A 125 -16.13 -0.42 -0.92
C ALA A 125 -15.90 -0.94 0.52
N THR A 126 -16.34 -2.17 0.83
CA THR A 126 -16.10 -2.80 2.13
C THR A 126 -14.62 -3.04 2.40
N LEU A 127 -13.85 -3.39 1.36
CA LEU A 127 -12.41 -3.63 1.50
C LEU A 127 -11.64 -2.34 1.79
N LEU A 128 -12.12 -1.20 1.29
CA LEU A 128 -11.46 0.10 1.42
C LEU A 128 -11.91 0.88 2.66
N GLU A 129 -13.00 0.47 3.32
CA GLU A 129 -13.65 1.19 4.41
C GLU A 129 -12.67 1.58 5.53
N GLN A 130 -11.85 0.63 6.00
CA GLN A 130 -10.90 0.89 7.09
C GLN A 130 -9.77 1.85 6.66
N ALA A 131 -9.33 1.79 5.41
CA ALA A 131 -8.33 2.70 4.88
C ALA A 131 -8.89 4.12 4.74
N ILE A 132 -10.14 4.25 4.31
CA ILE A 132 -10.85 5.52 4.22
C ILE A 132 -11.03 6.12 5.63
N ASP A 133 -11.49 5.32 6.60
CA ASP A 133 -11.63 5.75 7.99
C ASP A 133 -10.31 6.30 8.55
N TYR A 134 -9.19 5.60 8.34
CA TYR A 134 -7.89 6.09 8.78
C TYR A 134 -7.43 7.35 8.05
N ALA A 135 -7.80 7.54 6.79
CA ALA A 135 -7.46 8.74 6.04
C ALA A 135 -8.29 9.95 6.48
N GLU A 136 -9.57 9.75 6.79
CA GLU A 136 -10.50 10.83 7.18
C GLU A 136 -10.38 11.18 8.67
N ASN A 137 -10.29 10.18 9.54
CA ASN A 137 -10.37 10.35 10.99
C ASN A 137 -9.03 10.20 11.70
N GLY A 138 -7.98 9.84 10.96
CA GLY A 138 -6.64 9.62 11.50
C GLY A 138 -6.43 8.23 12.08
N PHE A 139 -5.19 7.92 12.42
CA PHE A 139 -4.77 6.65 12.99
C PHE A 139 -3.66 6.84 14.03
N PRO A 140 -3.46 5.89 14.97
CA PRO A 140 -2.36 5.97 15.93
C PRO A 140 -1.01 5.82 15.21
N ALA A 141 -0.31 6.95 15.03
CA ALA A 141 0.97 7.01 14.36
C ALA A 141 2.08 6.37 15.21
N ASN A 142 2.83 5.45 14.63
CA ASN A 142 4.00 4.89 15.29
C ASN A 142 5.24 5.80 15.10
N THR A 143 6.27 5.59 15.91
CA THR A 143 7.50 6.41 15.85
C THR A 143 8.22 6.32 14.48
N GLY A 144 8.09 5.21 13.77
CA GLY A 144 8.64 5.04 12.42
C GLY A 144 7.96 5.96 11.41
N PHE A 145 6.64 6.05 11.47
CA PHE A 145 5.85 6.97 10.65
C PHE A 145 6.27 8.41 10.91
N VAL A 146 6.27 8.85 12.18
CA VAL A 146 6.63 10.22 12.56
C VAL A 146 8.04 10.59 12.07
N ARG A 147 9.03 9.71 12.28
CA ARG A 147 10.41 9.93 11.79
C ARG A 147 10.49 10.04 10.28
N ARG A 148 9.74 9.23 9.55
CA ARG A 148 9.71 9.24 8.08
C ARG A 148 9.14 10.53 7.55
N ILE A 149 7.98 10.97 8.08
CA ILE A 149 7.38 12.26 7.71
C ILE A 149 8.32 13.42 8.01
N ALA A 150 8.90 13.47 9.21
CA ALA A 150 9.86 14.51 9.57
C ALA A 150 11.10 14.52 8.65
N GLY A 151 11.54 13.35 8.19
CA GLY A 151 12.63 13.21 7.23
C GLY A 151 12.27 13.77 5.85
N HIS A 152 11.09 13.45 5.34
CA HIS A 152 10.61 13.97 4.04
C HIS A 152 10.37 15.48 4.09
N LEU A 153 9.81 16.02 5.13
CA LEU A 153 9.60 17.46 5.30
C LEU A 153 10.93 18.24 5.27
N LYS A 154 12.02 17.67 5.79
CA LYS A 154 13.36 18.27 5.71
C LYS A 154 13.94 18.26 4.30
N GLN A 155 13.64 17.26 3.50
CA GLN A 155 14.16 17.11 2.13
C GLN A 155 13.33 17.89 1.09
N ALA A 156 12.07 18.14 1.36
CA ALA A 156 11.14 18.85 0.49
C ALA A 156 10.42 20.00 1.23
N PRO A 157 11.17 20.98 1.78
CA PRO A 157 10.59 21.97 2.71
C PRO A 157 9.58 22.93 2.07
N ASP A 158 9.53 23.00 0.75
CA ASP A 158 8.86 24.10 0.04
C ASP A 158 7.92 23.64 -1.08
N THR A 159 7.35 22.46 -0.96
CA THR A 159 6.34 22.08 -1.94
C THR A 159 5.03 22.80 -1.63
N GLN A 160 4.55 23.57 -2.60
CA GLN A 160 3.23 24.19 -2.57
C GLN A 160 2.14 23.17 -2.20
N LEU A 161 2.33 21.92 -2.62
CA LEU A 161 1.49 20.78 -2.28
C LEU A 161 1.22 20.64 -0.77
N PHE A 162 2.25 20.75 0.09
CA PHE A 162 2.06 20.64 1.53
C PHE A 162 1.25 21.83 2.10
N LYS A 163 1.46 23.02 1.54
CA LYS A 163 0.68 24.22 1.90
C LYS A 163 -0.78 24.06 1.49
N ASP A 164 -1.01 23.55 0.30
CA ASP A 164 -2.37 23.33 -0.25
C ASP A 164 -3.11 22.23 0.54
N MET A 165 -2.39 21.26 1.08
CA MET A 165 -2.93 20.22 1.96
C MET A 165 -3.10 20.67 3.42
N GLY A 166 -2.76 21.90 3.77
CA GLY A 166 -2.83 22.41 5.14
C GLY A 166 -1.83 21.77 6.11
N ILE A 167 -0.77 21.14 5.59
CA ILE A 167 0.25 20.52 6.42
C ILE A 167 1.23 21.60 6.91
N ASP A 168 1.26 21.82 8.22
CA ASP A 168 2.26 22.69 8.82
C ASP A 168 3.63 22.02 8.81
N VAL A 169 4.51 22.47 7.92
CA VAL A 169 5.89 21.97 7.80
C VAL A 169 6.82 22.41 8.93
N ASN A 170 6.34 23.28 9.84
CA ASN A 170 7.11 23.80 10.96
C ASN A 170 6.86 23.07 12.29
N VAL A 171 6.12 21.97 12.29
CA VAL A 171 5.92 21.15 13.49
C VAL A 171 7.27 20.57 13.93
N LYS A 172 7.71 21.00 15.12
CA LYS A 172 8.97 20.56 15.76
C LYS A 172 8.82 19.21 16.42
#